data_91691c882d53c85aa46869ecf61c4289
#
_entry.id   91691c882d53c85aa46869ecf61c4289
#
_cell.length_a   1.000
_cell.length_b   1.000
_cell.length_c   1.000
_cell.angle_alpha   90.00
_cell.angle_beta   90.00
_cell.angle_gamma   90.00
#
_symmetry.space_group_name_H-M   'P 1'
#
loop_
_entity.id
_entity.type
_entity.pdbx_description
1 polymer ?
#
loop_
_entity_poly.entity_id
_entity_poly.type
_entity_poly.pdbx_seq_one_letter_code
_entity_poly.pdbx_strand_id
1 'polypeptide(L)'
;MMTYINRVSEPDHPIPLVASYDKHSCLVWNWCFKNNKLVEIASSLKSRNVQLQVEAEKLKEENFNLQVKVETGGGSGGGGGGEKVTHLEQKLYKLQEELTELHRKRGENAQQIIDLKNVLQEKEKDLQLKDAKLSDSEANILALKSAQRQLENTIIELEATNQMLKDEHQALQLAFTALEEKYRKVMEENCELVQRWMDLKAKDADKLNEENDDFLKKRQAQLRKDLADAAKEPVAITETGKLLLPGITPICLSASIPSKAQCVFDAHEGEVNAVQWSGSGRLFATGSADRKIKLWEIINGKCEQKGILTGSNAGIMAIEFDIEDSLILGASNDFASRVWSVTDQRLRHTLTGHSGKVLAAKFLGDTNKVVSGSHDRTLKVWDLHSRACIKTIFAGSSCNDLVTLHGNNIISGHFDKRVRFWDTRSDSSANEIMLQGRLTSLDLAPDRCSLLCCTRDDSVKIIDLRMNQVSATFCADGFKVGCDWSRAVFSPDGSFAAAGSNDGGLYIWNIGKNKVEKLLKEHSHAIMACAWNPIGSSLVSCERSRKVIYWADY
;
A
#
# COMPACT_ATOMS: atom_id res chain seq x y z
N MET A 1 17.72 15.35 -30.76
CA MET A 1 16.83 16.46 -30.42
C MET A 1 17.11 16.88 -29.00
N MET A 2 18.20 17.59 -28.85
CA MET A 2 18.53 18.37 -27.65
C MET A 2 18.09 19.79 -27.92
N THR A 3 17.36 20.36 -27.02
CA THR A 3 17.18 21.78 -26.71
C THR A 3 15.81 21.98 -26.10
N TYR A 4 15.79 22.15 -24.81
CA TYR A 4 14.85 22.96 -24.03
C TYR A 4 14.90 22.52 -22.55
N ILE A 5 15.88 22.98 -21.82
CA ILE A 5 15.80 23.28 -20.38
C ILE A 5 17.03 24.14 -20.05
N ASN A 6 16.86 25.44 -20.14
CA ASN A 6 17.67 26.42 -19.43
C ASN A 6 16.88 27.72 -19.38
N ARG A 7 16.17 27.91 -18.28
CA ARG A 7 15.77 29.21 -17.70
C ARG A 7 15.06 28.93 -16.38
N VAL A 8 15.83 28.75 -15.31
CA VAL A 8 15.38 29.13 -13.97
C VAL A 8 16.10 30.43 -13.68
N SER A 9 15.34 31.49 -13.80
CA SER A 9 15.70 32.84 -13.40
C SER A 9 15.90 32.89 -11.90
N GLU A 10 17.01 33.53 -11.50
CA GLU A 10 17.28 34.03 -10.15
C GLU A 10 16.07 34.81 -9.60
N PRO A 11 15.73 34.66 -8.31
CA PRO A 11 14.86 35.59 -7.63
C PRO A 11 15.72 36.70 -7.00
N ASP A 12 16.01 37.74 -7.77
CA ASP A 12 16.27 39.06 -7.22
C ASP A 12 14.98 39.62 -6.68
N HIS A 13 14.85 39.68 -5.37
CA HIS A 13 14.27 40.78 -4.58
C HIS A 13 14.38 40.44 -3.10
N PRO A 14 15.14 41.23 -2.30
CA PRO A 14 15.10 41.17 -0.87
C PRO A 14 13.76 41.74 -0.40
N ILE A 15 12.96 40.95 0.26
CA ILE A 15 11.75 41.37 0.97
C ILE A 15 12.19 42.35 2.06
N PRO A 16 11.64 43.57 2.13
CA PRO A 16 12.04 44.56 3.13
C PRO A 16 11.38 44.19 4.47
N LEU A 17 12.09 43.44 5.29
CA LEU A 17 11.72 43.10 6.68
C LEU A 17 11.91 44.25 7.67
N VAL A 18 12.23 45.47 7.22
CA VAL A 18 12.55 46.61 8.09
C VAL A 18 11.38 47.56 8.33
N ALA A 19 10.28 47.47 7.57
CA ALA A 19 9.19 48.45 7.69
C ALA A 19 8.08 48.12 8.70
N SER A 20 8.11 46.96 9.39
CA SER A 20 7.08 46.61 10.36
C SER A 20 7.46 46.91 11.83
N TYR A 21 8.74 47.15 12.09
CA TYR A 21 9.21 47.41 13.46
C TYR A 21 8.87 48.82 13.96
N ASP A 22 8.77 49.84 13.08
CA ASP A 22 8.50 51.22 13.46
C ASP A 22 7.04 51.51 13.80
N LYS A 23 6.08 50.78 13.27
CA LYS A 23 4.66 51.00 13.58
C LYS A 23 4.26 50.47 14.95
N HIS A 24 4.86 49.37 15.40
CA HIS A 24 4.57 48.82 16.72
C HIS A 24 5.19 49.64 17.86
N SER A 25 6.41 50.15 17.69
CA SER A 25 7.04 51.07 18.65
C SER A 25 6.24 52.35 18.78
N CYS A 26 5.71 52.90 17.71
CA CYS A 26 4.90 54.11 17.73
C CYS A 26 3.54 53.92 18.42
N LEU A 27 2.92 52.75 18.29
CA LEU A 27 1.66 52.42 18.96
C LEU A 27 1.82 52.18 20.45
N VAL A 28 2.89 51.52 20.87
CA VAL A 28 3.25 51.29 22.26
C VAL A 28 3.62 52.62 22.95
N TRP A 29 4.38 53.50 22.27
CA TRP A 29 4.74 54.84 22.79
C TRP A 29 3.51 55.75 22.97
N ASN A 30 2.61 55.77 21.99
CA ASN A 30 1.37 56.55 22.06
C ASN A 30 0.42 56.03 23.13
N TRP A 31 0.43 54.74 23.39
CA TRP A 31 -0.35 54.11 24.44
C TRP A 31 0.24 54.36 25.84
N CYS A 32 1.56 54.26 26.04
CA CYS A 32 2.25 54.64 27.29
C CYS A 32 2.03 56.13 27.60
N PHE A 33 2.11 57.00 26.61
CA PHE A 33 1.87 58.43 26.78
C PHE A 33 0.44 58.76 27.20
N LYS A 34 -0.57 58.10 26.65
CA LYS A 34 -1.97 58.27 27.04
C LYS A 34 -2.25 57.77 28.47
N ASN A 35 -1.68 56.64 28.86
CA ASN A 35 -1.86 56.10 30.22
C ASN A 35 -1.13 56.94 31.28
N ASN A 36 0.09 57.42 31.01
CA ASN A 36 0.77 58.37 31.90
C ASN A 36 -0.04 59.64 32.11
N LYS A 37 -0.67 60.16 31.06
CA LYS A 37 -1.53 61.33 31.17
C LYS A 37 -2.78 61.08 32.02
N LEU A 38 -3.38 59.90 32.02
CA LEU A 38 -4.48 59.51 32.88
C LEU A 38 -4.05 59.42 34.36
N VAL A 39 -2.86 58.88 34.61
CA VAL A 39 -2.27 58.77 35.97
C VAL A 39 -1.94 60.16 36.51
N GLU A 40 -1.39 61.06 35.68
CA GLU A 40 -1.14 62.45 36.06
C GLU A 40 -2.44 63.20 36.40
N ILE A 41 -3.48 63.03 35.58
CA ILE A 41 -4.79 63.63 35.82
C ILE A 41 -5.39 63.11 37.17
N ALA A 42 -5.32 61.78 37.39
CA ALA A 42 -5.80 61.16 38.61
C ALA A 42 -5.05 61.67 39.89
N SER A 43 -3.72 61.81 39.80
CA SER A 43 -2.88 62.32 40.88
C SER A 43 -3.14 63.79 41.13
N SER A 44 -3.32 64.62 40.12
CA SER A 44 -3.70 66.03 40.22
C SER A 44 -5.07 66.19 40.85
N LEU A 45 -6.07 65.43 40.44
CA LEU A 45 -7.41 65.44 41.05
C LEU A 45 -7.39 65.00 42.53
N LYS A 46 -6.55 64.00 42.84
CA LYS A 46 -6.36 63.54 44.22
C LYS A 46 -5.76 64.66 45.13
N SER A 47 -4.71 65.31 44.60
CA SER A 47 -4.09 66.47 45.32
C SER A 47 -5.08 67.60 45.50
N ARG A 48 -5.86 67.95 44.49
CA ARG A 48 -6.89 68.98 44.56
C ARG A 48 -8.02 68.60 45.50
N ASN A 49 -8.41 67.35 45.61
CA ASN A 49 -9.42 66.87 46.56
C ASN A 49 -8.94 66.99 48.02
N VAL A 50 -7.64 66.73 48.28
CA VAL A 50 -7.02 66.95 49.57
C VAL A 50 -7.01 68.45 49.95
N GLN A 51 -6.67 69.33 48.99
CA GLN A 51 -6.71 70.76 49.18
C GLN A 51 -8.13 71.23 49.51
N LEU A 52 -9.15 70.81 48.79
CA LEU A 52 -10.53 71.10 49.03
C LEU A 52 -10.98 70.58 50.41
N GLN A 53 -10.43 69.47 50.88
CA GLN A 53 -10.71 68.95 52.23
C GLN A 53 -10.16 69.88 53.33
N VAL A 54 -8.91 70.35 53.15
CA VAL A 54 -8.29 71.30 54.09
C VAL A 54 -9.04 72.65 54.12
N GLU A 55 -9.46 73.16 52.95
CA GLU A 55 -10.26 74.37 52.82
C GLU A 55 -11.62 74.19 53.46
N ALA A 56 -12.29 73.04 53.26
CA ALA A 56 -13.57 72.76 53.92
C ALA A 56 -13.45 72.65 55.44
N GLU A 57 -12.34 72.11 55.98
CA GLU A 57 -12.08 72.07 57.41
C GLU A 57 -11.85 73.46 58.02
N LYS A 58 -11.06 74.30 57.30
CA LYS A 58 -10.87 75.71 57.72
C LYS A 58 -12.18 76.47 57.74
N LEU A 59 -13.00 76.36 56.71
CA LEU A 59 -14.31 77.00 56.66
C LEU A 59 -15.29 76.48 57.73
N LYS A 60 -15.20 75.19 58.08
CA LYS A 60 -15.96 74.65 59.23
C LYS A 60 -15.54 75.26 60.51
N GLU A 61 -14.23 75.42 60.71
CA GLU A 61 -13.68 76.04 61.94
C GLU A 61 -14.06 77.55 62.05
N GLU A 62 -13.97 78.26 60.89
CA GLU A 62 -14.44 79.66 60.81
C GLU A 62 -15.95 79.77 61.06
N ASN A 63 -16.74 78.89 60.48
CA ASN A 63 -18.17 78.81 60.64
C ASN A 63 -18.54 78.54 62.12
N PHE A 64 -17.85 77.58 62.75
CA PHE A 64 -18.02 77.32 64.20
C PHE A 64 -17.65 78.52 65.05
N ASN A 65 -16.50 79.14 64.74
CA ASN A 65 -16.08 80.34 65.46
C ASN A 65 -17.05 81.53 65.29
N LEU A 66 -17.69 81.68 64.14
CA LEU A 66 -18.72 82.66 63.87
C LEU A 66 -20.03 82.31 64.56
N GLN A 67 -20.44 81.01 64.62
CA GLN A 67 -21.59 80.54 65.36
C GLN A 67 -21.44 80.88 66.90
N VAL A 68 -20.27 80.51 67.43
CA VAL A 68 -19.95 80.86 68.85
C VAL A 68 -20.01 82.39 69.11
N LYS A 69 -19.53 83.21 68.15
CA LYS A 69 -19.61 84.68 68.22
C LYS A 69 -21.03 85.21 68.13
N VAL A 70 -21.91 84.58 67.35
CA VAL A 70 -23.34 84.91 67.25
C VAL A 70 -24.06 84.56 68.59
N GLU A 71 -23.78 83.34 69.12
CA GLU A 71 -24.36 82.84 70.36
C GLU A 71 -23.90 83.64 71.61
N THR A 72 -22.58 84.04 71.65
CA THR A 72 -22.02 84.84 72.76
C THR A 72 -22.34 86.32 72.66
N GLY A 73 -22.72 86.80 71.45
CA GLY A 73 -23.08 88.22 71.23
C GLY A 73 -24.54 88.58 71.56
N GLY A 74 -25.38 87.58 71.90
CA GLY A 74 -26.80 87.77 72.20
C GLY A 74 -27.14 88.11 73.66
N GLY A 75 -26.16 88.42 74.53
CA GLY A 75 -26.38 88.77 75.93
C GLY A 75 -25.81 90.11 76.28
N SER A 76 -26.74 91.08 76.43
CA SER A 76 -26.63 92.32 77.18
C SER A 76 -26.37 93.61 76.38
N GLY A 77 -27.38 94.42 76.31
CA GLY A 77 -27.34 95.84 76.45
C GLY A 77 -27.13 96.77 75.25
N GLY A 78 -28.20 97.41 74.81
CA GLY A 78 -28.21 98.78 74.34
C GLY A 78 -27.83 99.03 72.88
N GLY A 79 -28.82 99.40 72.09
CA GLY A 79 -28.80 100.29 70.94
C GLY A 79 -27.60 100.22 69.95
N GLY A 80 -27.69 99.40 68.93
CA GLY A 80 -26.71 99.38 67.83
C GLY A 80 -26.24 98.00 67.36
N GLY A 81 -26.76 96.90 67.96
CA GLY A 81 -26.33 95.51 67.70
C GLY A 81 -26.99 94.81 66.49
N GLY A 82 -28.15 95.33 66.02
CA GLY A 82 -28.93 94.66 64.99
C GLY A 82 -28.23 94.54 63.66
N GLU A 83 -27.60 95.60 63.20
CA GLU A 83 -26.88 95.61 61.94
C GLU A 83 -25.64 94.69 61.92
N LYS A 84 -24.92 94.59 63.06
CA LYS A 84 -23.75 93.71 63.23
C LYS A 84 -24.14 92.24 63.27
N VAL A 85 -25.27 91.94 63.90
CA VAL A 85 -25.77 90.53 63.94
C VAL A 85 -26.28 90.11 62.59
N THR A 86 -27.07 90.91 61.88
CA THR A 86 -27.54 90.63 60.53
C THR A 86 -26.39 90.49 59.49
N HIS A 87 -25.32 91.29 59.66
CA HIS A 87 -24.13 91.19 58.84
C HIS A 87 -23.35 89.86 59.11
N LEU A 88 -23.27 89.44 60.37
CA LEU A 88 -22.65 88.20 60.78
C LEU A 88 -23.48 86.96 60.28
N GLU A 89 -24.79 87.03 60.38
CA GLU A 89 -25.71 86.02 59.85
C GLU A 89 -25.62 85.90 58.33
N GLN A 90 -25.55 86.99 57.61
CA GLN A 90 -25.33 87.00 56.18
C GLN A 90 -23.96 86.38 55.77
N LYS A 91 -22.94 86.67 56.58
CA LYS A 91 -21.61 86.10 56.36
C LYS A 91 -21.59 84.62 56.68
N LEU A 92 -22.28 84.17 57.70
CA LEU A 92 -22.44 82.77 58.07
C LEU A 92 -23.20 81.98 56.97
N TYR A 93 -24.29 82.58 56.46
CA TYR A 93 -25.02 81.96 55.34
C TYR A 93 -24.15 81.82 54.07
N LYS A 94 -23.37 82.84 53.68
CA LYS A 94 -22.43 82.78 52.60
C LYS A 94 -21.37 81.65 52.76
N LEU A 95 -20.79 81.54 53.94
CA LEU A 95 -19.81 80.50 54.25
C LEU A 95 -20.41 79.10 54.24
N GLN A 96 -21.67 78.95 54.66
CA GLN A 96 -22.41 77.71 54.58
C GLN A 96 -22.67 77.34 53.11
N GLU A 97 -23.01 78.32 52.27
CA GLU A 97 -23.17 78.10 50.81
C GLU A 97 -21.86 77.72 50.15
N GLU A 98 -20.75 78.39 50.48
CA GLU A 98 -19.40 78.04 49.97
C GLU A 98 -18.96 76.66 50.42
N LEU A 99 -19.28 76.28 51.67
CA LEU A 99 -18.96 74.96 52.21
C LEU A 99 -19.77 73.86 51.53
N THR A 100 -21.03 74.08 51.22
CA THR A 100 -21.86 73.12 50.47
C THR A 100 -21.36 72.95 49.02
N GLU A 101 -20.96 74.05 48.39
CA GLU A 101 -20.39 74.00 47.04
C GLU A 101 -19.04 73.27 47.01
N LEU A 102 -18.18 73.46 48.00
CA LEU A 102 -16.94 72.72 48.18
C LEU A 102 -17.18 71.23 48.42
N HIS A 103 -18.19 70.87 49.21
CA HIS A 103 -18.56 69.46 49.36
C HIS A 103 -19.07 68.82 48.08
N ARG A 104 -19.86 69.55 47.27
CA ARG A 104 -20.32 69.09 45.96
C ARG A 104 -19.13 68.84 45.01
N LYS A 105 -18.21 69.81 44.86
CA LYS A 105 -17.00 69.70 44.05
C LYS A 105 -16.10 68.54 44.50
N ARG A 106 -15.98 68.34 45.84
CA ARG A 106 -15.24 67.19 46.37
C ARG A 106 -15.89 65.86 46.00
N GLY A 107 -17.22 65.78 46.04
CA GLY A 107 -17.97 64.59 45.61
C GLY A 107 -17.77 64.30 44.14
N GLU A 108 -17.85 65.32 43.28
CA GLU A 108 -17.62 65.16 41.82
C GLU A 108 -16.20 64.71 41.53
N ASN A 109 -15.18 65.29 42.15
CA ASN A 109 -13.79 64.86 42.01
C ASN A 109 -13.56 63.43 42.51
N ALA A 110 -14.21 63.08 43.65
CA ALA A 110 -14.12 61.69 44.14
C ALA A 110 -14.71 60.68 43.17
N GLN A 111 -15.85 60.99 42.54
CA GLN A 111 -16.45 60.15 41.52
C GLN A 111 -15.56 60.05 40.31
N GLN A 112 -14.99 61.14 39.81
CA GLN A 112 -14.03 61.09 38.65
C GLN A 112 -12.79 60.25 38.98
N ILE A 113 -12.28 60.26 40.21
CA ILE A 113 -11.15 59.40 40.60
C ILE A 113 -11.55 57.92 40.55
N ILE A 114 -12.78 57.60 41.02
CA ILE A 114 -13.29 56.21 40.95
C ILE A 114 -13.43 55.77 39.50
N ASP A 115 -14.01 56.59 38.61
CA ASP A 115 -14.20 56.28 37.20
C ASP A 115 -12.86 56.10 36.48
N LEU A 116 -11.88 56.99 36.72
CA LEU A 116 -10.52 56.83 36.18
C LEU A 116 -9.81 55.59 36.70
N LYS A 117 -10.01 55.21 37.95
CA LYS A 117 -9.45 53.98 38.53
C LYS A 117 -10.03 52.72 37.84
N ASN A 118 -11.34 52.72 37.61
CA ASN A 118 -11.99 51.62 36.87
C ASN A 118 -11.46 51.49 35.44
N VAL A 119 -11.31 52.61 34.73
CA VAL A 119 -10.72 52.63 33.37
C VAL A 119 -9.27 52.13 33.37
N LEU A 120 -8.46 52.52 34.36
CA LEU A 120 -7.10 52.03 34.52
C LEU A 120 -7.07 50.51 34.71
N GLN A 121 -7.91 50.01 35.61
CA GLN A 121 -7.99 48.56 35.88
C GLN A 121 -8.43 47.76 34.66
N GLU A 122 -9.34 48.30 33.85
CA GLU A 122 -9.73 47.67 32.56
C GLU A 122 -8.56 47.65 31.58
N LYS A 123 -7.82 48.75 31.48
CA LYS A 123 -6.63 48.83 30.61
C LYS A 123 -5.49 47.94 31.06
N GLU A 124 -5.30 47.73 32.34
CA GLU A 124 -4.32 46.79 32.90
C GLU A 124 -4.67 45.34 32.53
N LYS A 125 -5.97 44.96 32.58
CA LYS A 125 -6.44 43.64 32.14
C LYS A 125 -6.21 43.42 30.64
N ASP A 126 -6.54 44.44 29.84
CA ASP A 126 -6.30 44.40 28.39
C ASP A 126 -4.81 44.22 28.06
N LEU A 127 -3.93 44.85 28.84
CA LEU A 127 -2.49 44.69 28.72
C LEU A 127 -2.06 43.28 29.00
N GLN A 128 -2.43 42.73 30.14
CA GLN A 128 -2.08 41.36 30.52
C GLN A 128 -2.52 40.36 29.47
N LEU A 129 -3.71 40.54 28.88
CA LEU A 129 -4.19 39.70 27.79
C LEU A 129 -3.33 39.81 26.52
N LYS A 130 -2.88 41.02 26.18
CA LYS A 130 -2.01 41.26 25.04
C LYS A 130 -0.62 40.71 25.25
N ASP A 131 -0.06 40.87 26.44
CA ASP A 131 1.25 40.32 26.79
C ASP A 131 1.25 38.79 26.74
N ALA A 132 0.18 38.13 27.21
CA ALA A 132 0.01 36.69 27.09
C ALA A 132 0.00 36.24 25.59
N LYS A 133 -0.79 36.95 24.76
CA LYS A 133 -0.83 36.65 23.32
C LYS A 133 0.52 36.90 22.63
N LEU A 134 1.26 37.89 23.07
CA LEU A 134 2.58 38.21 22.54
C LEU A 134 3.58 37.09 22.91
N SER A 135 3.57 36.62 24.12
CA SER A 135 4.37 35.49 24.59
C SER A 135 4.06 34.20 23.81
N ASP A 136 2.74 33.89 23.58
CA ASP A 136 2.33 32.74 22.79
C ASP A 136 2.81 32.84 21.32
N SER A 137 2.73 34.05 20.75
CA SER A 137 3.21 34.23 19.37
C SER A 137 4.75 34.17 19.25
N GLU A 138 5.47 34.62 20.25
CA GLU A 138 6.93 34.47 20.33
C GLU A 138 7.35 32.99 20.44
N ALA A 139 6.63 32.22 21.26
CA ALA A 139 6.84 30.78 21.39
C ALA A 139 6.60 30.07 20.04
N ASN A 140 5.53 30.43 19.34
CA ASN A 140 5.23 29.91 18.01
C ASN A 140 6.30 30.27 16.98
N ILE A 141 6.80 31.49 16.98
CA ILE A 141 7.90 31.92 16.10
C ILE A 141 9.17 31.09 16.37
N LEU A 142 9.50 30.84 17.63
CA LEU A 142 10.65 30.00 17.99
C LEU A 142 10.46 28.54 17.51
N ALA A 143 9.27 27.99 17.69
CA ALA A 143 8.93 26.65 17.22
C ALA A 143 9.03 26.55 15.68
N LEU A 144 8.47 27.53 14.96
CA LEU A 144 8.56 27.58 13.50
C LEU A 144 10.00 27.72 12.98
N LYS A 145 10.82 28.55 13.65
CA LYS A 145 12.24 28.68 13.31
C LYS A 145 13.03 27.39 13.55
N SER A 146 12.69 26.63 14.60
CA SER A 146 13.31 25.33 14.84
C SER A 146 12.92 24.31 13.78
N ALA A 147 11.64 24.26 13.40
CA ALA A 147 11.13 23.40 12.34
C ALA A 147 11.75 23.76 10.97
N GLN A 148 11.90 25.04 10.67
CA GLN A 148 12.56 25.49 9.45
C GLN A 148 14.00 24.99 9.38
N ARG A 149 14.77 25.10 10.45
CA ARG A 149 16.15 24.59 10.49
C ARG A 149 16.23 23.07 10.30
N GLN A 150 15.26 22.34 10.88
CA GLN A 150 15.19 20.89 10.66
C GLN A 150 14.92 20.55 9.20
N LEU A 151 14.00 21.26 8.55
CA LEU A 151 13.72 21.08 7.13
C LEU A 151 14.91 21.44 6.25
N GLU A 152 15.62 22.52 6.55
CA GLU A 152 16.84 22.90 5.83
C GLU A 152 17.93 21.82 5.92
N ASN A 153 18.12 21.23 7.12
CA ASN A 153 19.04 20.11 7.29
C ASN A 153 18.61 18.85 6.49
N THR A 154 17.32 18.51 6.50
CA THR A 154 16.83 17.37 5.71
C THR A 154 16.96 17.60 4.21
N ILE A 155 16.81 18.82 3.74
CA ILE A 155 17.05 19.17 2.33
C ILE A 155 18.53 18.92 1.97
N ILE A 156 19.47 19.38 2.78
CA ILE A 156 20.89 19.17 2.56
C ILE A 156 21.23 17.67 2.54
N GLU A 157 20.69 16.88 3.47
CA GLU A 157 20.88 15.43 3.48
C GLU A 157 20.29 14.75 2.23
N LEU A 158 19.10 15.17 1.80
CA LEU A 158 18.45 14.65 0.59
C LEU A 158 19.23 15.04 -0.68
N GLU A 159 19.77 16.23 -0.76
CA GLU A 159 20.62 16.67 -1.87
C GLU A 159 21.92 15.87 -1.94
N ALA A 160 22.55 15.61 -0.79
CA ALA A 160 23.75 14.77 -0.72
C ALA A 160 23.48 13.31 -1.14
N THR A 161 22.35 12.74 -0.67
CA THR A 161 21.95 11.37 -1.09
C THR A 161 21.58 11.30 -2.57
N ASN A 162 20.92 12.32 -3.11
CA ASN A 162 20.62 12.41 -4.54
C ASN A 162 21.90 12.48 -5.39
N GLN A 163 22.89 13.22 -4.93
CA GLN A 163 24.17 13.31 -5.65
C GLN A 163 24.89 11.94 -5.62
N MET A 164 24.92 11.27 -4.47
CA MET A 164 25.51 9.93 -4.35
C MET A 164 24.81 8.92 -5.29
N LEU A 165 23.46 8.92 -5.32
CA LEU A 165 22.69 8.05 -6.21
C LEU A 165 22.94 8.35 -7.70
N LYS A 166 23.15 9.61 -8.07
CA LYS A 166 23.51 9.98 -9.45
C LYS A 166 24.89 9.43 -9.82
N ASP A 167 25.85 9.52 -8.91
CA ASP A 167 27.20 9.03 -9.14
C ASP A 167 27.22 7.50 -9.26
N GLU A 168 26.47 6.80 -8.38
CA GLU A 168 26.27 5.34 -8.50
C GLU A 168 25.60 4.94 -9.80
N HIS A 169 24.55 5.68 -10.22
CA HIS A 169 23.86 5.41 -11.46
C HIS A 169 24.79 5.58 -12.66
N GLN A 170 25.63 6.61 -12.66
CA GLN A 170 26.62 6.86 -13.71
C GLN A 170 27.68 5.75 -13.75
N ALA A 171 28.15 5.29 -12.58
CA ALA A 171 29.10 4.17 -12.49
C ALA A 171 28.50 2.87 -13.01
N LEU A 172 27.23 2.56 -12.66
CA LEU A 172 26.50 1.42 -13.19
C LEU A 172 26.30 1.50 -14.69
N GLN A 173 26.03 2.68 -15.22
CA GLN A 173 25.85 2.89 -16.67
C GLN A 173 27.16 2.63 -17.44
N LEU A 174 28.31 3.05 -16.90
CA LEU A 174 29.61 2.74 -17.46
C LEU A 174 29.94 1.24 -17.39
N ALA A 175 29.63 0.59 -16.27
CA ALA A 175 29.81 -0.84 -16.12
C ALA A 175 28.92 -1.64 -17.10
N PHE A 176 27.67 -1.21 -17.30
CA PHE A 176 26.73 -1.82 -18.25
C PHE A 176 27.24 -1.71 -19.69
N THR A 177 27.68 -0.53 -20.12
CA THR A 177 28.22 -0.36 -21.48
C THR A 177 29.47 -1.20 -21.71
N ALA A 178 30.36 -1.32 -20.72
CA ALA A 178 31.54 -2.19 -20.80
C ALA A 178 31.14 -3.69 -20.87
N LEU A 179 30.08 -4.09 -20.19
CA LEU A 179 29.56 -5.46 -20.24
C LEU A 179 28.89 -5.77 -21.59
N GLU A 180 28.14 -4.82 -22.15
CA GLU A 180 27.55 -4.95 -23.50
C GLU A 180 28.63 -5.11 -24.57
N GLU A 181 29.73 -4.39 -24.46
CA GLU A 181 30.84 -4.50 -25.39
C GLU A 181 31.52 -5.89 -25.31
N LYS A 182 31.72 -6.39 -24.08
CA LYS A 182 32.21 -7.76 -23.87
C LYS A 182 31.24 -8.81 -24.42
N TYR A 183 29.94 -8.64 -24.15
CA TYR A 183 28.91 -9.56 -24.65
C TYR A 183 28.92 -9.61 -26.17
N ARG A 184 29.01 -8.47 -26.85
CA ARG A 184 29.07 -8.40 -28.31
C ARG A 184 30.29 -9.17 -28.86
N LYS A 185 31.48 -8.97 -28.25
CA LYS A 185 32.68 -9.72 -28.66
C LYS A 185 32.51 -11.23 -28.51
N VAL A 186 31.97 -11.68 -27.35
CA VAL A 186 31.72 -13.12 -27.14
C VAL A 186 30.68 -13.66 -28.11
N MET A 187 29.66 -12.89 -28.47
CA MET A 187 28.67 -13.29 -29.47
C MET A 187 29.28 -13.42 -30.88
N GLU A 188 30.17 -12.49 -31.28
CA GLU A 188 30.89 -12.55 -32.54
C GLU A 188 31.80 -13.80 -32.59
N GLU A 189 32.58 -14.05 -31.51
CA GLU A 189 33.41 -15.25 -31.38
C GLU A 189 32.57 -16.53 -31.42
N ASN A 190 31.39 -16.56 -30.78
CA ASN A 190 30.49 -17.70 -30.83
C ASN A 190 29.93 -17.93 -32.25
N CYS A 191 29.53 -16.86 -32.94
CA CYS A 191 29.08 -16.97 -34.32
C CYS A 191 30.17 -17.57 -35.23
N GLU A 192 31.43 -17.11 -35.07
CA GLU A 192 32.53 -17.68 -35.84
C GLU A 192 32.79 -19.16 -35.53
N LEU A 193 32.72 -19.54 -34.24
CA LEU A 193 32.89 -20.94 -33.82
C LEU A 193 31.77 -21.83 -34.34
N VAL A 194 30.51 -21.37 -34.29
CA VAL A 194 29.36 -22.08 -34.85
C VAL A 194 29.50 -22.25 -36.37
N GLN A 195 29.93 -21.19 -37.08
CA GLN A 195 30.15 -21.27 -38.51
C GLN A 195 31.24 -22.32 -38.88
N ARG A 196 32.37 -22.27 -38.17
CA ARG A 196 33.46 -23.27 -38.34
C ARG A 196 32.97 -24.70 -38.06
N TRP A 197 32.15 -24.87 -37.02
CA TRP A 197 31.57 -26.16 -36.67
C TRP A 197 30.58 -26.65 -37.73
N MET A 198 29.73 -25.76 -38.28
CA MET A 198 28.80 -26.06 -39.37
C MET A 198 29.56 -26.48 -40.64
N ASP A 199 30.65 -25.78 -40.99
CA ASP A 199 31.47 -26.11 -42.15
C ASP A 199 32.16 -27.49 -42.02
N LEU A 200 32.61 -27.83 -40.79
CA LEU A 200 33.16 -29.14 -40.48
C LEU A 200 32.08 -30.24 -40.60
N LYS A 201 30.90 -29.99 -40.04
CA LYS A 201 29.76 -30.92 -40.09
C LYS A 201 29.21 -31.10 -41.50
N ALA A 202 29.21 -30.07 -42.33
CA ALA A 202 28.85 -30.17 -43.72
C ALA A 202 29.83 -31.11 -44.47
N LYS A 203 31.15 -30.96 -44.25
CA LYS A 203 32.16 -31.86 -44.85
C LYS A 203 32.02 -33.31 -44.37
N ASP A 204 31.69 -33.51 -43.05
CA ASP A 204 31.43 -34.85 -42.53
C ASP A 204 30.16 -35.45 -43.13
N ALA A 205 29.10 -34.62 -43.31
CA ALA A 205 27.85 -35.05 -43.94
C ALA A 205 28.06 -35.42 -45.41
N ASP A 206 28.86 -34.65 -46.17
CA ASP A 206 29.18 -34.96 -47.58
C ASP A 206 29.91 -36.30 -47.69
N LYS A 207 30.90 -36.57 -46.82
CA LYS A 207 31.58 -37.90 -46.81
C LYS A 207 30.62 -39.03 -46.48
N LEU A 208 29.74 -38.86 -45.46
CA LEU A 208 28.74 -39.88 -45.15
C LEU A 208 27.73 -40.08 -46.25
N ASN A 209 27.37 -39.03 -46.98
CA ASN A 209 26.49 -39.13 -48.14
C ASN A 209 27.16 -39.88 -49.29
N GLU A 210 28.46 -39.64 -49.59
CA GLU A 210 29.23 -40.41 -50.56
C GLU A 210 29.32 -41.89 -50.15
N GLU A 211 29.63 -42.21 -48.90
CA GLU A 211 29.66 -43.56 -48.36
C GLU A 211 28.30 -44.26 -48.45
N ASN A 212 27.20 -43.53 -48.12
CA ASN A 212 25.84 -44.04 -48.25
C ASN A 212 25.43 -44.28 -49.70
N ASP A 213 25.78 -43.38 -50.59
CA ASP A 213 25.51 -43.57 -52.03
C ASP A 213 26.25 -44.81 -52.60
N ASP A 214 27.49 -45.01 -52.16
CA ASP A 214 28.26 -46.22 -52.58
C ASP A 214 27.67 -47.47 -51.91
N PHE A 215 27.22 -47.41 -50.68
CA PHE A 215 26.50 -48.50 -50.01
C PHE A 215 25.16 -48.79 -50.69
N LEU A 216 24.38 -47.78 -51.06
CA LEU A 216 23.12 -47.93 -51.80
C LEU A 216 23.33 -48.54 -53.20
N LYS A 217 24.37 -48.14 -53.94
CA LYS A 217 24.74 -48.73 -55.22
C LYS A 217 25.07 -50.20 -55.05
N LYS A 218 25.87 -50.56 -54.02
CA LYS A 218 26.20 -51.97 -53.74
C LYS A 218 24.96 -52.77 -53.33
N ARG A 219 24.09 -52.21 -52.50
CA ARG A 219 22.84 -52.84 -52.05
C ARG A 219 21.83 -52.99 -53.20
N GLN A 220 21.69 -51.99 -54.08
CA GLN A 220 20.85 -52.10 -55.27
C GLN A 220 21.37 -53.19 -56.24
N ALA A 221 22.68 -53.30 -56.39
CA ALA A 221 23.28 -54.39 -57.19
C ALA A 221 23.01 -55.77 -56.56
N GLN A 222 23.07 -55.88 -55.23
CA GLN A 222 22.72 -57.07 -54.43
C GLN A 222 21.23 -57.39 -54.52
N LEU A 223 20.35 -56.42 -54.35
CA LEU A 223 18.88 -56.58 -54.44
C LEU A 223 18.44 -57.00 -55.86
N ARG A 224 19.10 -56.46 -56.88
CA ARG A 224 18.85 -56.92 -58.29
C ARG A 224 19.23 -58.40 -58.49
N LYS A 225 20.30 -58.89 -57.83
CA LYS A 225 20.64 -60.30 -57.78
C LYS A 225 19.60 -61.11 -56.99
N ASP A 226 19.25 -60.67 -55.77
CA ASP A 226 18.32 -61.37 -54.87
C ASP A 226 16.88 -61.39 -55.45
N LEU A 227 16.43 -60.31 -56.16
CA LEU A 227 15.14 -60.24 -56.83
C LEU A 227 15.12 -61.17 -58.07
N ALA A 228 16.27 -61.38 -58.75
CA ALA A 228 16.38 -62.32 -59.80
C ALA A 228 16.31 -63.77 -59.29
N ASP A 229 16.76 -64.02 -58.06
CA ASP A 229 16.70 -65.35 -57.41
C ASP A 229 15.36 -65.57 -56.65
N ALA A 230 14.71 -64.52 -56.08
CA ALA A 230 13.42 -64.59 -55.41
C ALA A 230 12.20 -64.67 -56.35
N ALA A 231 12.37 -64.41 -57.65
CA ALA A 231 11.29 -64.58 -58.63
C ALA A 231 10.87 -66.08 -58.83
N LYS A 232 11.40 -66.96 -57.99
CA LYS A 232 11.18 -68.40 -58.09
C LYS A 232 10.35 -69.07 -56.96
N GLU A 233 9.92 -68.33 -55.95
CA GLU A 233 9.11 -68.89 -54.80
C GLU A 233 7.90 -68.06 -54.41
N PRO A 234 6.70 -68.67 -53.97
CA PRO A 234 5.47 -67.97 -53.65
C PRO A 234 5.30 -67.67 -52.11
N VAL A 235 4.62 -66.55 -51.76
CA VAL A 235 4.47 -65.98 -50.40
C VAL A 235 3.07 -66.10 -49.88
N ALA A 236 2.95 -66.30 -48.53
CA ALA A 236 1.71 -66.22 -47.71
C ALA A 236 1.74 -65.03 -46.73
N ILE A 237 0.57 -64.36 -46.52
CA ILE A 237 0.40 -63.14 -45.76
C ILE A 237 -0.33 -63.41 -44.40
N THR A 238 0.12 -62.79 -43.29
CA THR A 238 -0.69 -62.64 -42.07
C THR A 238 -0.54 -61.25 -41.41
N GLU A 239 -1.70 -60.67 -41.06
CA GLU A 239 -1.87 -59.39 -40.35
C GLU A 239 -1.77 -59.55 -38.85
N THR A 240 -1.29 -58.53 -38.12
CA THR A 240 -1.95 -57.86 -36.98
C THR A 240 -0.99 -56.97 -36.16
N GLY A 241 -1.41 -55.77 -35.82
CA GLY A 241 -0.72 -54.92 -34.87
C GLY A 241 -1.52 -53.67 -34.47
N LYS A 242 -2.09 -53.67 -33.28
CA LYS A 242 -2.72 -52.50 -32.68
C LYS A 242 -1.70 -51.65 -31.94
N LEU A 243 -1.71 -50.33 -32.21
CA LEU A 243 -1.02 -49.30 -31.41
C LEU A 243 -1.92 -48.85 -30.25
N LEU A 244 -1.39 -48.85 -29.06
CA LEU A 244 -1.98 -48.19 -27.87
C LEU A 244 -1.27 -46.86 -27.66
N LEU A 245 -2.06 -45.78 -27.57
CA LEU A 245 -1.61 -44.45 -27.22
C LEU A 245 -1.74 -44.24 -25.68
N PRO A 246 -0.72 -43.73 -24.98
CA PRO A 246 -0.82 -43.38 -23.59
C PRO A 246 -1.23 -41.88 -23.39
N GLY A 247 -2.09 -41.58 -22.42
CA GLY A 247 -2.30 -40.24 -21.88
C GLY A 247 -3.59 -39.56 -22.30
N ILE A 248 -4.74 -40.07 -21.84
CA ILE A 248 -5.98 -39.27 -21.78
C ILE A 248 -6.16 -38.81 -20.32
N THR A 249 -5.94 -37.51 -20.08
CA THR A 249 -6.40 -36.86 -18.83
C THR A 249 -7.91 -37.03 -18.74
N PRO A 250 -8.49 -37.37 -17.56
CA PRO A 250 -9.93 -37.49 -17.41
C PRO A 250 -10.58 -36.15 -17.66
N ILE A 251 -11.38 -36.04 -18.72
CA ILE A 251 -12.20 -34.88 -18.99
C ILE A 251 -13.40 -34.96 -18.06
N CYS A 252 -13.50 -34.03 -17.10
CA CYS A 252 -14.69 -33.89 -16.27
C CYS A 252 -15.86 -33.42 -17.13
N LEU A 253 -16.85 -34.26 -17.31
CA LEU A 253 -18.06 -33.94 -18.09
C LEU A 253 -19.05 -33.07 -17.31
N SER A 254 -19.01 -33.06 -15.97
CA SER A 254 -19.88 -32.27 -15.10
C SER A 254 -19.29 -32.22 -13.70
N ALA A 255 -19.12 -31.03 -13.15
CA ALA A 255 -18.73 -30.85 -11.77
C ALA A 255 -19.96 -30.90 -10.83
N SER A 256 -19.80 -31.53 -9.68
CA SER A 256 -20.81 -31.52 -8.62
C SER A 256 -20.37 -30.61 -7.48
N ILE A 257 -21.34 -29.89 -6.88
CA ILE A 257 -21.07 -29.04 -5.72
C ILE A 257 -21.18 -29.88 -4.45
N PRO A 258 -20.08 -30.10 -3.71
CA PRO A 258 -20.14 -30.87 -2.47
C PRO A 258 -20.95 -30.11 -1.41
N SER A 259 -21.61 -30.88 -0.53
CA SER A 259 -22.45 -30.31 0.53
C SER A 259 -21.93 -30.54 1.94
N LYS A 260 -21.07 -31.53 2.13
CA LYS A 260 -20.60 -31.98 3.44
C LYS A 260 -19.10 -31.81 3.61
N ALA A 261 -18.69 -31.37 4.79
CA ALA A 261 -17.31 -31.43 5.24
C ALA A 261 -17.00 -32.88 5.62
N GLN A 262 -16.37 -33.63 4.73
CA GLN A 262 -16.05 -35.06 4.96
C GLN A 262 -14.89 -35.24 5.93
N CYS A 263 -13.88 -34.40 5.83
CA CYS A 263 -12.70 -34.42 6.68
C CYS A 263 -12.27 -33.00 7.05
N VAL A 264 -12.11 -32.75 8.36
CA VAL A 264 -11.60 -31.51 8.92
C VAL A 264 -10.37 -31.84 9.75
N PHE A 265 -9.23 -31.26 9.45
CA PHE A 265 -8.00 -31.58 10.14
C PHE A 265 -7.02 -30.40 10.17
N ASP A 266 -6.12 -30.38 11.13
CA ASP A 266 -5.03 -29.44 11.24
C ASP A 266 -3.87 -29.89 10.35
N ALA A 267 -3.71 -29.28 9.20
CA ALA A 267 -2.71 -29.68 8.22
C ALA A 267 -1.29 -29.24 8.61
N HIS A 268 -1.15 -28.08 9.23
CA HIS A 268 0.14 -27.44 9.50
C HIS A 268 0.23 -26.87 10.92
N GLU A 269 1.43 -26.49 11.33
CA GLU A 269 1.68 -25.79 12.60
C GLU A 269 1.45 -24.27 12.48
N GLY A 270 1.48 -23.74 11.26
CA GLY A 270 1.27 -22.33 10.92
C GLY A 270 0.08 -22.10 9.99
N GLU A 271 -0.11 -20.83 9.58
CA GLU A 271 -1.16 -20.43 8.63
C GLU A 271 -1.00 -21.20 7.30
N VAL A 272 -2.12 -21.71 6.75
CA VAL A 272 -2.12 -22.39 5.44
C VAL A 272 -2.49 -21.36 4.36
N ASN A 273 -1.55 -21.07 3.45
CA ASN A 273 -1.73 -20.02 2.44
C ASN A 273 -2.14 -20.56 1.07
N ALA A 274 -1.81 -21.80 0.77
CA ALA A 274 -2.05 -22.37 -0.54
C ALA A 274 -2.52 -23.81 -0.44
N VAL A 275 -3.41 -24.20 -1.36
CA VAL A 275 -3.84 -25.57 -1.58
C VAL A 275 -3.97 -25.80 -3.08
N GLN A 276 -3.55 -26.96 -3.57
CA GLN A 276 -3.65 -27.35 -4.98
C GLN A 276 -3.78 -28.84 -5.12
N TRP A 277 -4.61 -29.28 -6.07
CA TRP A 277 -4.72 -30.69 -6.46
C TRP A 277 -3.68 -31.04 -7.51
N SER A 278 -3.26 -32.28 -7.51
CA SER A 278 -2.53 -32.90 -8.63
C SER A 278 -3.44 -33.03 -9.85
N GLY A 279 -2.89 -33.03 -11.04
CA GLY A 279 -3.64 -33.18 -12.30
C GLY A 279 -4.43 -34.50 -12.37
N SER A 280 -3.94 -35.56 -11.74
CA SER A 280 -4.63 -36.86 -11.62
C SER A 280 -5.80 -36.85 -10.61
N GLY A 281 -5.91 -35.84 -9.73
CA GLY A 281 -6.93 -35.76 -8.70
C GLY A 281 -6.74 -36.73 -7.53
N ARG A 282 -5.60 -37.42 -7.45
CA ARG A 282 -5.29 -38.40 -6.38
C ARG A 282 -4.66 -37.77 -5.16
N LEU A 283 -3.80 -36.77 -5.38
CA LEU A 283 -3.06 -36.08 -4.34
C LEU A 283 -3.47 -34.61 -4.32
N PHE A 284 -3.36 -34.01 -3.14
CA PHE A 284 -3.34 -32.56 -3.04
C PHE A 284 -2.19 -32.10 -2.15
N ALA A 285 -1.72 -30.89 -2.37
CA ALA A 285 -0.64 -30.29 -1.62
C ALA A 285 -1.13 -29.05 -0.87
N THR A 286 -0.61 -28.84 0.34
CA THR A 286 -0.87 -27.65 1.14
C THR A 286 0.43 -26.95 1.48
N GLY A 287 0.47 -25.63 1.34
CA GLY A 287 1.62 -24.78 1.64
C GLY A 287 1.33 -23.81 2.77
N SER A 288 2.28 -23.69 3.68
CA SER A 288 2.07 -22.99 4.92
C SER A 288 3.18 -21.99 5.25
N ALA A 289 2.85 -21.08 6.16
CA ALA A 289 3.78 -20.19 6.83
C ALA A 289 4.84 -20.94 7.65
N ASP A 290 4.62 -22.22 7.99
CA ASP A 290 5.58 -23.10 8.65
C ASP A 290 6.76 -23.53 7.75
N ARG A 291 6.83 -22.99 6.52
CA ARG A 291 7.90 -23.21 5.53
C ARG A 291 7.91 -24.62 4.91
N LYS A 292 6.82 -25.38 5.06
CA LYS A 292 6.68 -26.74 4.56
C LYS A 292 5.57 -26.81 3.52
N ILE A 293 5.70 -27.74 2.57
CA ILE A 293 4.61 -28.22 1.74
C ILE A 293 4.32 -29.65 2.20
N LYS A 294 3.06 -29.97 2.47
CA LYS A 294 2.64 -31.32 2.81
C LYS A 294 1.78 -31.89 1.71
N LEU A 295 2.00 -33.17 1.42
CA LEU A 295 1.27 -33.95 0.43
C LEU A 295 0.25 -34.83 1.14
N TRP A 296 -0.95 -34.84 0.59
CA TRP A 296 -2.09 -35.57 1.18
C TRP A 296 -2.71 -36.47 0.12
N GLU A 297 -3.10 -37.66 0.54
CA GLU A 297 -3.86 -38.62 -0.26
C GLU A 297 -5.19 -38.93 0.44
N ILE A 298 -6.24 -39.11 -0.37
CA ILE A 298 -7.55 -39.45 0.17
C ILE A 298 -7.72 -40.95 0.09
N ILE A 299 -7.76 -41.60 1.25
CA ILE A 299 -7.97 -43.04 1.40
C ILE A 299 -9.23 -43.26 2.24
N ASN A 300 -10.25 -43.89 1.66
CA ASN A 300 -11.53 -44.19 2.33
C ASN A 300 -12.19 -42.95 2.98
N GLY A 301 -12.15 -41.80 2.28
CA GLY A 301 -12.74 -40.56 2.78
C GLY A 301 -11.94 -39.84 3.88
N LYS A 302 -10.75 -40.34 4.26
CA LYS A 302 -9.83 -39.69 5.16
C LYS A 302 -8.63 -39.10 4.41
N CYS A 303 -8.16 -37.95 4.89
CA CYS A 303 -6.95 -37.32 4.36
C CYS A 303 -5.73 -37.83 5.12
N GLU A 304 -4.88 -38.62 4.46
CA GLU A 304 -3.65 -39.15 5.02
C GLU A 304 -2.42 -38.39 4.46
N GLN A 305 -1.49 -38.06 5.39
CA GLN A 305 -0.26 -37.38 5.00
C GLN A 305 0.69 -38.37 4.33
N LYS A 306 1.01 -38.11 3.04
CA LYS A 306 1.91 -38.96 2.25
C LYS A 306 3.36 -38.48 2.29
N GLY A 307 3.58 -37.17 2.43
CA GLY A 307 4.93 -36.62 2.42
C GLY A 307 5.03 -35.20 2.94
N ILE A 308 6.28 -34.79 3.22
CA ILE A 308 6.62 -33.44 3.64
C ILE A 308 7.78 -32.94 2.80
N LEU A 309 7.60 -31.80 2.13
CA LEU A 309 8.63 -31.13 1.34
C LEU A 309 9.18 -29.95 2.15
N THR A 310 10.47 -29.98 2.39
CA THR A 310 11.20 -28.98 3.17
C THR A 310 12.25 -28.27 2.32
N GLY A 311 12.85 -27.21 2.86
CA GLY A 311 13.94 -26.47 2.23
C GLY A 311 13.62 -25.00 1.92
N SER A 312 12.41 -24.52 2.23
CA SER A 312 12.10 -23.10 2.20
C SER A 312 12.51 -22.43 3.52
N ASN A 313 13.01 -21.20 3.44
CA ASN A 313 13.41 -20.41 4.61
C ASN A 313 12.29 -19.53 5.17
N ALA A 314 11.21 -19.33 4.39
CA ALA A 314 10.02 -18.60 4.80
C ALA A 314 8.74 -19.26 4.28
N GLY A 315 7.58 -18.71 4.65
CA GLY A 315 6.27 -19.27 4.32
C GLY A 315 6.05 -19.42 2.82
N ILE A 316 5.39 -20.52 2.47
CA ILE A 316 4.96 -20.84 1.11
C ILE A 316 3.67 -20.07 0.82
N MET A 317 3.60 -19.40 -0.33
CA MET A 317 2.48 -18.55 -0.74
C MET A 317 1.65 -19.15 -1.89
N ALA A 318 2.29 -19.90 -2.77
CA ALA A 318 1.63 -20.55 -3.90
C ALA A 318 2.27 -21.89 -4.18
N ILE A 319 1.46 -22.82 -4.71
CA ILE A 319 1.88 -24.18 -5.08
C ILE A 319 1.30 -24.50 -6.44
N GLU A 320 2.04 -25.23 -7.26
CA GLU A 320 1.58 -25.82 -8.50
C GLU A 320 2.20 -27.19 -8.73
N PHE A 321 1.40 -28.12 -9.24
CA PHE A 321 1.90 -29.39 -9.77
C PHE A 321 2.24 -29.23 -11.26
N ASP A 322 3.19 -29.99 -11.74
CA ASP A 322 3.42 -30.13 -13.17
C ASP A 322 2.34 -31.01 -13.84
N ILE A 323 2.35 -31.03 -15.16
CA ILE A 323 1.36 -31.78 -15.96
C ILE A 323 1.41 -33.30 -15.68
N GLU A 324 2.58 -33.83 -15.33
CA GLU A 324 2.82 -35.24 -15.08
C GLU A 324 2.68 -35.65 -13.62
N ASP A 325 2.35 -34.71 -12.71
CA ASP A 325 2.34 -34.89 -11.25
C ASP A 325 3.70 -35.37 -10.67
N SER A 326 4.77 -35.12 -11.39
CA SER A 326 6.14 -35.53 -11.03
C SER A 326 6.88 -34.49 -10.20
N LEU A 327 6.56 -33.21 -10.41
CA LEU A 327 7.18 -32.05 -9.77
C LEU A 327 6.14 -31.17 -9.07
N ILE A 328 6.58 -30.51 -8.01
CA ILE A 328 5.83 -29.47 -7.32
C ILE A 328 6.67 -28.19 -7.29
N LEU A 329 6.08 -27.11 -7.72
CA LEU A 329 6.62 -25.77 -7.67
C LEU A 329 6.02 -25.03 -6.47
N GLY A 330 6.84 -24.37 -5.67
CA GLY A 330 6.39 -23.53 -4.57
C GLY A 330 7.02 -22.14 -4.61
N ALA A 331 6.19 -21.10 -4.49
CA ALA A 331 6.60 -19.72 -4.31
C ALA A 331 6.69 -19.37 -2.82
N SER A 332 7.76 -18.68 -2.41
CA SER A 332 8.01 -18.40 -1.00
C SER A 332 8.29 -16.92 -0.72
N ASN A 333 8.00 -16.54 0.52
CA ASN A 333 8.31 -15.21 1.06
C ASN A 333 9.82 -14.96 1.27
N ASP A 334 10.68 -15.97 1.09
CA ASP A 334 12.15 -15.85 1.14
C ASP A 334 12.77 -15.42 -0.19
N PHE A 335 11.97 -14.85 -1.09
CA PHE A 335 12.35 -14.32 -2.40
C PHE A 335 12.76 -15.38 -3.43
N ALA A 336 12.54 -16.66 -3.12
CA ALA A 336 12.87 -17.77 -4.00
C ALA A 336 11.65 -18.61 -4.37
N SER A 337 11.69 -19.18 -5.58
CA SER A 337 10.81 -20.28 -5.97
C SER A 337 11.59 -21.60 -5.92
N ARG A 338 10.94 -22.69 -5.55
CA ARG A 338 11.59 -24.00 -5.45
C ARG A 338 10.78 -25.07 -6.15
N VAL A 339 11.48 -26.06 -6.66
CA VAL A 339 10.88 -27.21 -7.31
C VAL A 339 11.32 -28.49 -6.58
N TRP A 340 10.34 -29.26 -6.17
CA TRP A 340 10.57 -30.57 -5.53
C TRP A 340 10.06 -31.71 -6.41
N SER A 341 10.67 -32.87 -6.28
CA SER A 341 10.16 -34.11 -6.83
C SER A 341 9.09 -34.69 -5.90
N VAL A 342 7.92 -35.06 -6.45
CA VAL A 342 6.81 -35.66 -5.69
C VAL A 342 7.20 -37.07 -5.23
N THR A 343 7.86 -37.86 -6.08
CA THR A 343 8.22 -39.24 -5.81
C THR A 343 9.30 -39.37 -4.74
N ASP A 344 10.38 -38.60 -4.87
CA ASP A 344 11.53 -38.65 -3.97
C ASP A 344 11.39 -37.72 -2.77
N GLN A 345 10.41 -36.80 -2.79
CA GLN A 345 10.19 -35.74 -1.80
C GLN A 345 11.43 -34.85 -1.55
N ARG A 346 12.30 -34.73 -2.56
CA ARG A 346 13.55 -33.97 -2.51
C ARG A 346 13.49 -32.69 -3.30
N LEU A 347 14.15 -31.67 -2.76
CA LEU A 347 14.35 -30.41 -3.46
C LEU A 347 15.25 -30.61 -4.69
N ARG A 348 14.76 -30.27 -5.87
CA ARG A 348 15.47 -30.39 -7.15
C ARG A 348 16.12 -29.07 -7.57
N HIS A 349 15.35 -27.97 -7.53
CA HIS A 349 15.81 -26.66 -7.98
C HIS A 349 15.44 -25.58 -6.98
N THR A 350 16.33 -24.60 -6.81
CA THR A 350 16.07 -23.36 -6.10
C THR A 350 16.34 -22.21 -7.05
N LEU A 351 15.30 -21.40 -7.32
CA LEU A 351 15.33 -20.30 -8.26
C LEU A 351 15.42 -19.00 -7.45
N THR A 352 16.63 -18.45 -7.34
CA THR A 352 16.94 -17.23 -6.60
C THR A 352 17.25 -16.08 -7.54
N GLY A 353 16.88 -14.86 -7.17
CA GLY A 353 17.14 -13.67 -7.97
C GLY A 353 16.05 -12.60 -7.92
N HIS A 354 14.89 -12.90 -7.30
CA HIS A 354 13.95 -11.86 -6.92
C HIS A 354 14.47 -11.09 -5.70
N SER A 355 14.20 -9.78 -5.65
CA SER A 355 14.53 -8.92 -4.51
C SER A 355 13.38 -8.72 -3.54
N GLY A 356 12.21 -9.31 -3.82
CA GLY A 356 11.01 -9.25 -3.00
C GLY A 356 10.31 -10.60 -2.88
N LYS A 357 9.27 -10.65 -2.05
CA LYS A 357 8.47 -11.86 -1.82
C LYS A 357 7.92 -12.41 -3.13
N VAL A 358 8.04 -13.70 -3.35
CA VAL A 358 7.43 -14.38 -4.50
C VAL A 358 6.04 -14.85 -4.08
N LEU A 359 5.00 -14.28 -4.70
CA LEU A 359 3.62 -14.55 -4.35
C LEU A 359 2.97 -15.59 -5.27
N ALA A 360 3.47 -15.73 -6.49
CA ALA A 360 2.96 -16.68 -7.46
C ALA A 360 4.10 -17.27 -8.29
N ALA A 361 3.96 -18.53 -8.64
CA ALA A 361 4.85 -19.22 -9.56
C ALA A 361 4.06 -20.30 -10.31
N LYS A 362 4.31 -20.43 -11.63
CA LYS A 362 3.62 -21.34 -12.52
C LYS A 362 4.59 -21.98 -13.51
N PHE A 363 4.32 -23.22 -13.93
CA PHE A 363 5.00 -23.82 -15.05
C PHE A 363 4.57 -23.17 -16.38
N LEU A 364 5.49 -22.93 -17.28
CA LEU A 364 5.25 -22.26 -18.56
C LEU A 364 5.43 -23.23 -19.73
N GLY A 365 4.30 -23.66 -20.30
CA GLY A 365 4.28 -24.55 -21.48
C GLY A 365 4.81 -25.94 -21.19
N ASP A 366 6.12 -26.06 -21.10
CA ASP A 366 6.81 -27.33 -20.77
C ASP A 366 7.15 -27.36 -19.28
N THR A 367 7.33 -28.57 -18.72
CA THR A 367 7.79 -28.76 -17.32
C THR A 367 9.18 -28.18 -17.04
N ASN A 368 9.91 -27.78 -18.09
CA ASN A 368 11.27 -27.24 -18.00
C ASN A 368 11.35 -25.74 -17.77
N LYS A 369 10.24 -25.01 -17.95
CA LYS A 369 10.21 -23.56 -17.75
C LYS A 369 9.25 -23.18 -16.64
N VAL A 370 9.65 -22.19 -15.87
CA VAL A 370 8.87 -21.64 -14.74
C VAL A 370 8.78 -20.13 -14.89
N VAL A 371 7.64 -19.57 -14.54
CA VAL A 371 7.45 -18.13 -14.38
C VAL A 371 7.14 -17.84 -12.93
N SER A 372 7.76 -16.83 -12.36
CA SER A 372 7.49 -16.34 -11.01
C SER A 372 7.14 -14.87 -11.01
N GLY A 373 6.16 -14.50 -10.20
CA GLY A 373 5.73 -13.13 -9.98
C GLY A 373 6.02 -12.70 -8.53
N SER A 374 6.58 -11.50 -8.38
CA SER A 374 7.07 -11.03 -7.10
C SER A 374 6.56 -9.63 -6.73
N HIS A 375 6.66 -9.35 -5.46
CA HIS A 375 6.42 -8.04 -4.89
C HIS A 375 7.46 -7.00 -5.33
N ASP A 376 8.61 -7.42 -5.87
CA ASP A 376 9.66 -6.57 -6.45
C ASP A 376 9.25 -5.92 -7.79
N ARG A 377 8.00 -6.08 -8.22
CA ARG A 377 7.41 -5.56 -9.46
C ARG A 377 8.00 -6.17 -10.73
N THR A 378 8.57 -7.37 -10.63
CA THR A 378 9.10 -8.12 -11.78
C THR A 378 8.42 -9.48 -11.92
N LEU A 379 8.36 -9.95 -13.15
CA LEU A 379 8.12 -11.35 -13.49
C LEU A 379 9.44 -11.92 -14.00
N LYS A 380 9.80 -13.11 -13.57
CA LYS A 380 11.01 -13.79 -14.04
C LYS A 380 10.66 -15.11 -14.67
N VAL A 381 11.26 -15.36 -15.84
CA VAL A 381 11.16 -16.63 -16.56
C VAL A 381 12.44 -17.41 -16.30
N TRP A 382 12.29 -18.65 -15.87
CA TRP A 382 13.38 -19.53 -15.47
C TRP A 382 13.41 -20.76 -16.36
N ASP A 383 14.60 -21.24 -16.65
CA ASP A 383 14.82 -22.54 -17.26
C ASP A 383 15.35 -23.51 -16.18
N LEU A 384 14.65 -24.60 -15.97
CA LEU A 384 15.01 -25.59 -14.95
C LEU A 384 16.24 -26.41 -15.37
N HIS A 385 16.50 -26.57 -16.69
CA HIS A 385 17.66 -27.30 -17.16
C HIS A 385 18.95 -26.54 -16.85
N SER A 386 19.01 -25.25 -17.21
CA SER A 386 20.16 -24.40 -16.93
C SER A 386 20.16 -23.81 -15.50
N ARG A 387 19.03 -23.91 -14.79
CA ARG A 387 18.80 -23.31 -13.45
C ARG A 387 19.00 -21.80 -13.43
N ALA A 388 18.81 -21.14 -14.56
CA ALA A 388 19.08 -19.72 -14.76
C ALA A 388 17.79 -18.95 -15.05
N CYS A 389 17.79 -17.67 -14.68
CA CYS A 389 16.78 -16.73 -15.13
C CYS A 389 17.04 -16.39 -16.59
N ILE A 390 16.14 -16.79 -17.48
CA ILE A 390 16.23 -16.49 -18.93
C ILE A 390 15.82 -15.05 -19.19
N LYS A 391 14.77 -14.57 -18.51
CA LYS A 391 14.19 -13.25 -18.76
C LYS A 391 13.63 -12.64 -17.48
N THR A 392 13.84 -11.32 -17.34
CA THR A 392 13.18 -10.50 -16.33
C THR A 392 12.28 -9.48 -17.02
N ILE A 393 11.01 -9.47 -16.67
CA ILE A 393 10.00 -8.56 -17.20
C ILE A 393 9.62 -7.57 -16.11
N PHE A 394 9.75 -6.29 -16.40
CA PHE A 394 9.38 -5.22 -15.46
C PHE A 394 7.89 -4.91 -15.57
N ALA A 395 7.13 -5.31 -14.57
CA ALA A 395 5.68 -5.18 -14.58
C ALA A 395 5.18 -3.82 -14.03
N GLY A 396 6.06 -3.01 -13.45
CA GLY A 396 5.72 -1.69 -12.91
C GLY A 396 4.96 -1.70 -11.58
N SER A 397 4.31 -2.81 -11.24
CA SER A 397 3.55 -3.00 -9.99
C SER A 397 3.76 -4.40 -9.43
N SER A 398 3.59 -4.56 -8.11
CA SER A 398 3.69 -5.86 -7.43
C SER A 398 2.73 -6.88 -8.06
N CYS A 399 3.25 -8.07 -8.37
CA CYS A 399 2.47 -9.17 -8.89
C CYS A 399 1.94 -10.01 -7.72
N ASN A 400 0.61 -10.14 -7.63
CA ASN A 400 -0.06 -10.94 -6.61
C ASN A 400 -0.34 -12.37 -7.08
N ASP A 401 -0.72 -12.54 -8.35
CA ASP A 401 -0.94 -13.85 -8.95
C ASP A 401 -0.64 -13.84 -10.44
N LEU A 402 -0.42 -15.01 -11.01
CA LEU A 402 -0.18 -15.18 -12.43
C LEU A 402 -0.73 -16.51 -12.93
N VAL A 403 -1.10 -16.55 -14.19
CA VAL A 403 -1.49 -17.76 -14.91
C VAL A 403 -0.76 -17.84 -16.25
N THR A 404 -0.54 -19.05 -16.72
CA THR A 404 0.15 -19.33 -17.98
C THR A 404 -0.85 -19.84 -19.01
N LEU A 405 -0.77 -19.30 -20.22
CA LEU A 405 -1.50 -19.76 -21.38
C LEU A 405 -0.63 -20.71 -22.23
N HIS A 406 -1.21 -21.25 -23.28
CA HIS A 406 -0.45 -22.04 -24.24
C HIS A 406 0.72 -21.25 -24.84
N GLY A 407 1.85 -21.93 -25.01
CA GLY A 407 3.07 -21.34 -25.55
C GLY A 407 3.81 -20.47 -24.55
N ASN A 408 4.13 -19.25 -24.93
CA ASN A 408 4.95 -18.34 -24.16
C ASN A 408 4.16 -17.15 -23.55
N ASN A 409 2.84 -17.30 -23.42
CA ASN A 409 1.96 -16.22 -22.94
C ASN A 409 1.69 -16.34 -21.44
N ILE A 410 1.76 -15.21 -20.74
CA ILE A 410 1.54 -15.09 -19.31
C ILE A 410 0.49 -14.01 -19.08
N ILE A 411 -0.40 -14.22 -18.12
CA ILE A 411 -1.30 -13.20 -17.60
C ILE A 411 -0.96 -12.98 -16.13
N SER A 412 -0.76 -11.75 -15.72
CA SER A 412 -0.41 -11.39 -14.35
C SER A 412 -1.39 -10.38 -13.76
N GLY A 413 -1.71 -10.57 -12.50
CA GLY A 413 -2.59 -9.72 -11.71
C GLY A 413 -1.79 -8.88 -10.70
N HIS A 414 -2.06 -7.57 -10.69
CA HIS A 414 -1.23 -6.62 -9.98
C HIS A 414 -1.96 -5.84 -8.90
N PHE A 415 -1.18 -5.30 -7.97
CA PHE A 415 -1.64 -4.44 -6.90
C PHE A 415 -2.23 -3.10 -7.39
N ASP A 416 -1.80 -2.61 -8.56
CA ASP A 416 -2.31 -1.40 -9.23
C ASP A 416 -3.65 -1.59 -9.94
N LYS A 417 -4.37 -2.68 -9.67
CA LYS A 417 -5.68 -3.02 -10.20
C LYS A 417 -5.66 -3.40 -11.70
N ARG A 418 -4.50 -3.72 -12.26
CA ARG A 418 -4.35 -4.09 -13.67
C ARG A 418 -4.09 -5.57 -13.84
N VAL A 419 -4.73 -6.15 -14.83
CA VAL A 419 -4.38 -7.44 -15.43
C VAL A 419 -3.52 -7.15 -16.64
N ARG A 420 -2.32 -7.73 -16.72
CA ARG A 420 -1.39 -7.53 -17.82
C ARG A 420 -1.15 -8.82 -18.57
N PHE A 421 -1.10 -8.70 -19.88
CA PHE A 421 -0.84 -9.80 -20.79
C PHE A 421 0.58 -9.68 -21.34
N TRP A 422 1.34 -10.77 -21.26
CA TRP A 422 2.75 -10.79 -21.65
C TRP A 422 3.00 -11.90 -22.66
N ASP A 423 3.77 -11.59 -23.68
CA ASP A 423 4.46 -12.59 -24.49
C ASP A 423 5.93 -12.62 -24.03
N THR A 424 6.42 -13.78 -23.60
CA THR A 424 7.80 -13.91 -23.12
C THR A 424 8.84 -13.60 -24.20
N ARG A 425 8.44 -13.49 -25.46
CA ARG A 425 9.30 -13.07 -26.57
C ARG A 425 9.43 -11.56 -26.72
N SER A 426 8.44 -10.80 -26.22
CA SER A 426 8.44 -9.34 -26.24
C SER A 426 8.81 -8.76 -24.87
N ASP A 427 9.30 -7.52 -24.81
CA ASP A 427 9.70 -6.85 -23.56
C ASP A 427 8.61 -5.97 -22.98
N SER A 428 7.52 -5.76 -23.70
CA SER A 428 6.38 -4.96 -23.27
C SER A 428 5.14 -5.80 -23.08
N SER A 429 4.20 -5.32 -22.26
CA SER A 429 2.87 -5.93 -22.16
C SER A 429 2.13 -5.81 -23.50
N ALA A 430 1.55 -6.92 -23.93
CA ALA A 430 0.76 -6.96 -25.16
C ALA A 430 -0.58 -6.25 -24.98
N ASN A 431 -1.16 -6.31 -23.77
CA ASN A 431 -2.44 -5.69 -23.43
C ASN A 431 -2.52 -5.47 -21.91
N GLU A 432 -3.40 -4.54 -21.50
CA GLU A 432 -3.71 -4.28 -20.09
C GLU A 432 -5.21 -4.06 -19.90
N ILE A 433 -5.77 -4.62 -18.85
CA ILE A 433 -7.16 -4.41 -18.44
C ILE A 433 -7.16 -3.83 -17.02
N MET A 434 -7.80 -2.68 -16.84
CA MET A 434 -7.94 -2.03 -15.54
C MET A 434 -9.25 -2.47 -14.87
N LEU A 435 -9.16 -2.95 -13.62
CA LEU A 435 -10.29 -3.33 -12.79
C LEU A 435 -10.53 -2.29 -11.67
N GLN A 436 -11.63 -2.43 -10.94
CA GLN A 436 -11.97 -1.50 -9.85
C GLN A 436 -11.17 -1.76 -8.57
N GLY A 437 -10.92 -3.05 -8.25
CA GLY A 437 -10.18 -3.49 -7.07
C GLY A 437 -8.79 -4.01 -7.39
N ARG A 438 -7.91 -4.11 -6.38
CA ARG A 438 -6.62 -4.80 -6.48
C ARG A 438 -6.87 -6.28 -6.74
N LEU A 439 -6.08 -6.88 -7.61
CA LEU A 439 -6.18 -8.31 -7.86
C LEU A 439 -5.55 -9.10 -6.71
N THR A 440 -6.21 -10.19 -6.32
CA THR A 440 -5.72 -11.13 -5.32
C THR A 440 -5.39 -12.48 -5.94
N SER A 441 -6.20 -12.95 -6.89
CA SER A 441 -5.93 -14.20 -7.60
C SER A 441 -6.43 -14.17 -9.03
N LEU A 442 -5.83 -15.02 -9.83
CA LEU A 442 -6.20 -15.34 -11.19
C LEU A 442 -6.36 -16.85 -11.33
N ASP A 443 -7.39 -17.29 -12.05
CA ASP A 443 -7.55 -18.68 -12.45
C ASP A 443 -8.06 -18.77 -13.88
N LEU A 444 -7.61 -19.76 -14.63
CA LEU A 444 -7.94 -19.93 -16.03
C LEU A 444 -9.00 -21.02 -16.18
N ALA A 445 -10.08 -20.69 -16.86
CA ALA A 445 -11.12 -21.68 -17.16
C ALA A 445 -10.55 -22.83 -18.02
N PRO A 446 -11.14 -24.03 -17.93
CA PRO A 446 -10.70 -25.20 -18.72
C PRO A 446 -10.73 -24.96 -20.22
N ASP A 447 -11.67 -24.12 -20.69
CA ASP A 447 -11.78 -23.70 -22.10
C ASP A 447 -10.68 -22.73 -22.54
N ARG A 448 -9.90 -22.20 -21.56
CA ARG A 448 -8.86 -21.19 -21.73
C ARG A 448 -9.29 -19.91 -22.45
N CYS A 449 -10.58 -19.68 -22.51
CA CYS A 449 -11.16 -18.47 -23.09
C CYS A 449 -11.62 -17.48 -22.00
N SER A 450 -11.76 -17.95 -20.75
CA SER A 450 -12.27 -17.17 -19.62
C SER A 450 -11.25 -17.12 -18.49
N LEU A 451 -11.04 -15.95 -17.94
CA LEU A 451 -10.13 -15.70 -16.81
C LEU A 451 -10.96 -15.27 -15.59
N LEU A 452 -10.84 -15.99 -14.48
CA LEU A 452 -11.41 -15.62 -13.19
C LEU A 452 -10.45 -14.69 -12.46
N CYS A 453 -10.97 -13.58 -12.00
CA CYS A 453 -10.23 -12.57 -11.23
C CYS A 453 -10.92 -12.35 -9.89
N CYS A 454 -10.24 -12.62 -8.80
CA CYS A 454 -10.69 -12.17 -7.49
C CYS A 454 -10.08 -10.82 -7.17
N THR A 455 -10.88 -9.88 -6.65
CA THR A 455 -10.46 -8.50 -6.42
C THR A 455 -10.83 -8.01 -5.02
N ARG A 456 -10.04 -7.10 -4.48
CA ARG A 456 -10.22 -6.52 -3.11
C ARG A 456 -11.40 -5.56 -2.98
N ASP A 457 -12.20 -5.39 -4.01
CA ASP A 457 -13.51 -4.74 -3.98
C ASP A 457 -14.65 -5.71 -3.61
N ASP A 458 -14.29 -6.85 -3.01
CA ASP A 458 -15.21 -7.91 -2.58
C ASP A 458 -16.06 -8.47 -3.74
N SER A 459 -15.43 -8.59 -4.91
CA SER A 459 -16.05 -9.14 -6.10
C SER A 459 -15.15 -10.16 -6.79
N VAL A 460 -15.81 -11.11 -7.46
CA VAL A 460 -15.18 -12.06 -8.36
C VAL A 460 -15.62 -11.72 -9.79
N LYS A 461 -14.68 -11.55 -10.71
CA LYS A 461 -14.97 -11.12 -12.08
C LYS A 461 -14.49 -12.18 -13.07
N ILE A 462 -15.23 -12.33 -14.15
CA ILE A 462 -14.79 -13.14 -15.29
C ILE A 462 -14.48 -12.22 -16.45
N ILE A 463 -13.28 -12.39 -17.03
CA ILE A 463 -12.81 -11.69 -18.22
C ILE A 463 -12.86 -12.66 -19.40
N ASP A 464 -13.50 -12.30 -20.49
CA ASP A 464 -13.39 -13.01 -21.76
C ASP A 464 -12.07 -12.61 -22.44
N LEU A 465 -11.18 -13.57 -22.60
CA LEU A 465 -9.83 -13.37 -23.16
C LEU A 465 -9.85 -13.09 -24.67
N ARG A 466 -10.93 -13.41 -25.36
CA ARG A 466 -11.09 -13.13 -26.81
C ARG A 466 -11.49 -11.68 -27.04
N MET A 467 -12.33 -11.14 -26.14
CA MET A 467 -12.83 -9.77 -26.23
C MET A 467 -12.01 -8.80 -25.36
N ASN A 468 -11.18 -9.33 -24.44
CA ASN A 468 -10.45 -8.57 -23.42
C ASN A 468 -11.35 -7.66 -22.58
N GLN A 469 -12.54 -8.15 -22.22
CA GLN A 469 -13.55 -7.42 -21.46
C GLN A 469 -14.09 -8.25 -20.31
N VAL A 470 -14.53 -7.56 -19.25
CA VAL A 470 -15.24 -8.21 -18.13
C VAL A 470 -16.60 -8.68 -18.63
N SER A 471 -16.83 -9.98 -18.64
CA SER A 471 -18.07 -10.61 -19.08
C SER A 471 -19.10 -10.75 -17.94
N ALA A 472 -18.64 -11.00 -16.71
CA ALA A 472 -19.49 -11.14 -15.53
C ALA A 472 -18.80 -10.62 -14.27
N THR A 473 -19.62 -10.14 -13.32
CA THR A 473 -19.16 -9.74 -11.98
C THR A 473 -20.08 -10.38 -10.94
N PHE A 474 -19.47 -11.10 -10.01
CA PHE A 474 -20.17 -11.80 -8.93
C PHE A 474 -19.90 -11.10 -7.61
N CYS A 475 -20.96 -10.74 -6.92
CA CYS A 475 -20.94 -10.22 -5.57
C CYS A 475 -21.94 -11.02 -4.72
N ALA A 476 -21.74 -11.09 -3.43
CA ALA A 476 -22.68 -11.71 -2.51
C ALA A 476 -22.72 -10.94 -1.20
N ASP A 477 -23.91 -10.87 -0.59
CA ASP A 477 -24.04 -10.28 0.74
C ASP A 477 -23.22 -11.08 1.75
N GLY A 478 -22.28 -10.41 2.42
CA GLY A 478 -21.37 -11.04 3.38
C GLY A 478 -20.05 -11.55 2.79
N PHE A 479 -19.91 -11.65 1.47
CA PHE A 479 -18.62 -12.00 0.86
C PHE A 479 -17.63 -10.86 1.03
N LYS A 480 -16.49 -11.16 1.66
CA LYS A 480 -15.37 -10.21 1.84
C LYS A 480 -14.04 -10.90 1.61
N VAL A 481 -13.23 -10.33 0.76
CA VAL A 481 -11.89 -10.85 0.47
C VAL A 481 -10.96 -10.57 1.66
N GLY A 482 -10.40 -11.62 2.27
CA GLY A 482 -9.63 -11.52 3.51
C GLY A 482 -8.27 -10.85 3.35
N CYS A 483 -7.52 -11.18 2.28
CA CYS A 483 -6.16 -10.69 2.06
C CYS A 483 -5.79 -10.62 0.58
N ASP A 484 -4.60 -10.06 0.31
CA ASP A 484 -4.15 -9.79 -1.07
C ASP A 484 -3.66 -11.06 -1.82
N TRP A 485 -3.66 -12.22 -1.17
CA TRP A 485 -3.34 -13.54 -1.76
C TRP A 485 -4.45 -14.57 -1.58
N SER A 486 -5.70 -14.12 -1.27
CA SER A 486 -6.87 -14.99 -1.27
C SER A 486 -7.16 -15.50 -2.68
N ARG A 487 -7.37 -16.82 -2.80
CA ARG A 487 -7.52 -17.47 -4.10
C ARG A 487 -8.95 -17.86 -4.39
N ALA A 488 -9.34 -17.65 -5.64
CA ALA A 488 -10.58 -18.13 -6.22
C ALA A 488 -10.26 -19.09 -7.38
N VAL A 489 -11.12 -20.08 -7.62
CA VAL A 489 -10.90 -21.13 -8.63
C VAL A 489 -12.16 -21.41 -9.42
N PHE A 490 -12.01 -21.83 -10.67
CA PHE A 490 -13.05 -22.44 -11.47
C PHE A 490 -13.30 -23.90 -11.08
N SER A 491 -14.51 -24.38 -11.30
CA SER A 491 -14.76 -25.81 -11.38
C SER A 491 -14.13 -26.41 -12.65
N PRO A 492 -13.78 -27.71 -12.65
CA PRO A 492 -13.13 -28.35 -13.79
C PRO A 492 -13.94 -28.38 -15.08
N ASP A 493 -15.27 -28.20 -14.99
CA ASP A 493 -16.18 -28.07 -16.14
C ASP A 493 -16.45 -26.61 -16.52
N GLY A 494 -15.92 -25.62 -15.76
CA GLY A 494 -16.15 -24.21 -16.00
C GLY A 494 -17.56 -23.69 -15.66
N SER A 495 -18.41 -24.48 -15.00
CA SER A 495 -19.78 -24.09 -14.65
C SER A 495 -19.89 -23.27 -13.38
N PHE A 496 -18.93 -23.42 -12.46
CA PHE A 496 -18.93 -22.79 -11.15
C PHE A 496 -17.61 -22.04 -10.89
N ALA A 497 -17.70 -21.03 -10.05
CA ALA A 497 -16.57 -20.33 -9.46
C ALA A 497 -16.66 -20.44 -7.94
N ALA A 498 -15.55 -20.76 -7.27
CA ALA A 498 -15.47 -20.85 -5.82
C ALA A 498 -14.46 -19.86 -5.26
N ALA A 499 -14.80 -19.14 -4.19
CA ALA A 499 -13.89 -18.26 -3.48
C ALA A 499 -14.16 -18.25 -1.99
N GLY A 500 -13.08 -18.16 -1.21
CA GLY A 500 -13.12 -18.05 0.22
C GLY A 500 -13.34 -16.62 0.70
N SER A 501 -14.14 -16.49 1.77
CA SER A 501 -14.45 -15.21 2.42
C SER A 501 -13.74 -15.06 3.76
N ASN A 502 -13.62 -13.81 4.19
CA ASN A 502 -13.04 -13.46 5.50
C ASN A 502 -13.88 -13.94 6.71
N ASP A 503 -15.17 -14.19 6.50
CA ASP A 503 -16.11 -14.71 7.51
C ASP A 503 -16.05 -16.24 7.69
N GLY A 504 -15.11 -16.92 6.99
CA GLY A 504 -15.01 -18.39 6.99
C GLY A 504 -16.01 -19.08 6.06
N GLY A 505 -16.78 -18.34 5.27
CA GLY A 505 -17.69 -18.88 4.25
C GLY A 505 -16.95 -19.19 2.94
N LEU A 506 -17.20 -20.36 2.37
CA LEU A 506 -16.80 -20.69 1.00
C LEU A 506 -18.01 -20.49 0.09
N TYR A 507 -17.94 -19.48 -0.74
CA TYR A 507 -18.98 -19.10 -1.68
C TYR A 507 -18.77 -19.79 -3.02
N ILE A 508 -19.82 -20.38 -3.54
CA ILE A 508 -19.83 -21.04 -4.85
C ILE A 508 -20.91 -20.40 -5.71
N TRP A 509 -20.47 -19.75 -6.78
CA TRP A 509 -21.36 -19.11 -7.76
C TRP A 509 -21.56 -20.01 -8.98
N ASN A 510 -22.80 -20.03 -9.46
CA ASN A 510 -23.10 -20.60 -10.77
C ASN A 510 -22.89 -19.53 -11.84
N ILE A 511 -21.99 -19.77 -12.77
CA ILE A 511 -21.58 -18.81 -13.79
C ILE A 511 -22.71 -18.51 -14.76
N GLY A 512 -23.41 -19.54 -15.23
CA GLY A 512 -24.51 -19.36 -16.17
C GLY A 512 -25.73 -18.65 -15.58
N LYS A 513 -26.00 -18.83 -14.27
CA LYS A 513 -27.12 -18.19 -13.57
C LYS A 513 -26.76 -16.83 -12.94
N ASN A 514 -25.48 -16.51 -12.86
CA ASN A 514 -24.94 -15.31 -12.20
C ASN A 514 -25.42 -15.14 -10.74
N LYS A 515 -25.49 -16.23 -9.98
CA LYS A 515 -25.99 -16.27 -8.60
C LYS A 515 -25.13 -17.19 -7.74
N VAL A 516 -25.15 -16.92 -6.42
CA VAL A 516 -24.62 -17.87 -5.42
C VAL A 516 -25.48 -19.12 -5.45
N GLU A 517 -24.91 -20.26 -5.81
CA GLU A 517 -25.57 -21.56 -5.78
C GLU A 517 -25.48 -22.18 -4.39
N LYS A 518 -24.32 -22.04 -3.71
CA LYS A 518 -24.09 -22.61 -2.39
C LYS A 518 -23.12 -21.80 -1.55
N LEU A 519 -23.34 -21.82 -0.24
CA LEU A 519 -22.47 -21.27 0.78
C LEU A 519 -22.16 -22.37 1.78
N LEU A 520 -20.86 -22.70 1.93
CA LEU A 520 -20.37 -23.72 2.86
C LEU A 520 -19.72 -23.00 4.06
N LYS A 521 -20.25 -23.22 5.27
CA LYS A 521 -19.79 -22.57 6.52
C LYS A 521 -19.39 -23.61 7.55
N GLU A 522 -18.12 -23.97 7.56
CA GLU A 522 -17.51 -24.86 8.57
C GLU A 522 -16.16 -24.30 9.06
N HIS A 523 -15.57 -23.37 8.31
CA HIS A 523 -14.37 -22.69 8.73
C HIS A 523 -14.68 -21.62 9.78
N SER A 524 -13.80 -21.49 10.77
CA SER A 524 -13.90 -20.50 11.84
C SER A 524 -13.14 -19.21 11.55
N HIS A 525 -12.23 -19.24 10.59
CA HIS A 525 -11.38 -18.12 10.19
C HIS A 525 -11.43 -17.88 8.68
N ALA A 526 -10.86 -16.76 8.23
CA ALA A 526 -10.79 -16.41 6.83
C ALA A 526 -10.22 -17.56 5.98
N ILE A 527 -10.91 -17.89 4.90
CA ILE A 527 -10.44 -18.87 3.92
C ILE A 527 -9.42 -18.21 3.01
N MET A 528 -8.23 -18.81 2.91
CA MET A 528 -7.10 -18.29 2.15
C MET A 528 -7.07 -18.82 0.72
N ALA A 529 -7.31 -20.11 0.55
CA ALA A 529 -7.34 -20.75 -0.74
C ALA A 529 -8.33 -21.90 -0.78
N CYS A 530 -8.83 -22.19 -1.95
CA CYS A 530 -9.62 -23.37 -2.27
C CYS A 530 -9.10 -23.97 -3.57
N ALA A 531 -9.32 -25.25 -3.75
CA ALA A 531 -8.95 -25.96 -4.97
C ALA A 531 -10.00 -27.04 -5.28
N TRP A 532 -10.46 -27.06 -6.51
CA TRP A 532 -11.40 -28.07 -7.01
C TRP A 532 -10.63 -29.29 -7.50
N ASN A 533 -11.13 -30.47 -7.17
CA ASN A 533 -10.54 -31.70 -7.70
C ASN A 533 -10.77 -31.77 -9.22
N PRO A 534 -9.76 -32.07 -10.03
CA PRO A 534 -9.90 -32.20 -11.50
C PRO A 534 -11.00 -33.19 -11.95
N ILE A 535 -11.34 -34.17 -11.09
CA ILE A 535 -12.44 -35.13 -11.36
C ILE A 535 -13.82 -34.46 -11.22
N GLY A 536 -13.92 -33.34 -10.50
CA GLY A 536 -15.14 -32.53 -10.37
C GLY A 536 -16.04 -32.89 -9.19
N SER A 537 -15.76 -33.93 -8.40
CA SER A 537 -16.62 -34.44 -7.34
C SER A 537 -16.33 -33.90 -5.95
N SER A 538 -15.21 -33.23 -5.76
CA SER A 538 -14.77 -32.77 -4.43
C SER A 538 -13.97 -31.49 -4.48
N LEU A 539 -13.87 -30.82 -3.33
CA LEU A 539 -13.18 -29.56 -3.16
C LEU A 539 -12.38 -29.58 -1.86
N VAL A 540 -11.26 -28.86 -1.84
CA VAL A 540 -10.47 -28.65 -0.63
C VAL A 540 -10.38 -27.14 -0.39
N SER A 541 -10.51 -26.72 0.86
CA SER A 541 -10.34 -25.33 1.29
C SER A 541 -9.44 -25.24 2.51
N CYS A 542 -8.66 -24.18 2.61
CA CYS A 542 -7.80 -23.92 3.75
C CYS A 542 -8.10 -22.56 4.37
N GLU A 543 -8.06 -22.50 5.69
CA GLU A 543 -8.26 -21.26 6.43
C GLU A 543 -6.93 -20.69 6.96
N ARG A 544 -6.97 -19.44 7.36
CA ARG A 544 -5.81 -18.70 7.88
C ARG A 544 -5.19 -19.32 9.13
N SER A 545 -5.96 -20.10 9.91
CA SER A 545 -5.41 -20.75 11.09
C SER A 545 -4.51 -21.94 10.70
N ARG A 546 -5.00 -23.14 10.73
CA ARG A 546 -4.22 -24.37 10.43
C ARG A 546 -5.05 -25.40 9.71
N LYS A 547 -6.37 -25.16 9.69
CA LYS A 547 -7.34 -26.17 9.27
C LYS A 547 -7.46 -26.22 7.77
N VAL A 548 -7.60 -27.43 7.29
CA VAL A 548 -7.97 -27.78 5.93
C VAL A 548 -9.23 -28.62 5.98
N ILE A 549 -10.17 -28.33 5.11
CA ILE A 549 -11.42 -29.05 5.00
C ILE A 549 -11.51 -29.68 3.62
N TYR A 550 -11.77 -30.98 3.60
CA TYR A 550 -12.10 -31.75 2.42
C TYR A 550 -13.62 -31.89 2.31
N TRP A 551 -14.18 -31.45 1.22
CA TRP A 551 -15.60 -31.44 0.93
C TRP A 551 -15.93 -32.49 -0.12
N ALA A 552 -16.84 -33.39 0.18
CA ALA A 552 -17.34 -34.43 -0.72
C ALA A 552 -18.69 -34.95 -0.27
N ASP A 553 -19.45 -35.53 -1.18
CA ASP A 553 -20.81 -36.06 -0.95
C ASP A 553 -20.91 -37.58 -1.14
N TYR A 554 -19.94 -38.37 -0.68
CA TYR A 554 -20.03 -39.85 -0.68
C TYR A 554 -19.91 -40.42 0.69
#